data_c4b6ce14eaf069e687d28d04bcaf4752
#
_entry.id   c4b6ce14eaf069e687d28d04bcaf4752
#
_cell.length_a   1.000
_cell.length_b   1.000
_cell.length_c   1.000
_cell.angle_alpha   90.00
_cell.angle_beta   90.00
_cell.angle_gamma   90.00
#
_symmetry.space_group_name_H-M   'P 1'
#
loop_
_entity.id
_entity.type
_entity.pdbx_description
1 polymer ?
#
loop_
_entity_poly.entity_id
_entity_poly.type
_entity_poly.pdbx_seq_one_letter_code
_entity_poly.pdbx_strand_id
1 'polypeptide(L)'
;MRLLNHLGEISYSIYLWHFPILVFTKYAVDQNLTNINKISIILLTYLISLISYKYIEIPFYKKKILSNKIFIIFTLISITVLCTFGMYLNYNYKNFSQLGTKTEKIKNKFSQYKFGKVPLDSIYDIEKNFSDHINKKKILIIGDSHARDLTRALISFKENNKLFEFSFMQINDFLNYGKKTPKFKKDNQRINSAEYVFLSRQFTSEKNQIKRIKTINKLVKNLNKTFVIVGSAPEFYTSEGDLLLTFLIEKEKNIDYLMNKNYQFINKYFYLNLKTHLFNINVKLKNLAKDLNVNYIDRFDFTCDLKNNYCWAFDDRGRKNFFDYSHFTNEGTIFFGKKIHEINWLENAMNN
;
A
#
# COMPACT_ATOMS: atom_id res chain seq x y z
N MET A 1 -0.99 -6.62 -45.57
CA MET A 1 -1.31 -5.17 -45.45
C MET A 1 -2.77 -4.88 -45.09
N ARG A 2 -3.80 -5.48 -45.74
CA ARG A 2 -5.22 -5.17 -45.42
C ARG A 2 -5.61 -5.42 -43.93
N LEU A 3 -5.14 -6.50 -43.33
CA LEU A 3 -5.47 -6.84 -41.94
C LEU A 3 -4.87 -5.82 -40.92
N LEU A 4 -3.63 -5.40 -41.13
CA LEU A 4 -2.97 -4.42 -40.28
C LEU A 4 -3.63 -3.04 -40.37
N ASN A 5 -4.03 -2.64 -41.59
CA ASN A 5 -4.77 -1.38 -41.80
C ASN A 5 -6.12 -1.44 -41.06
N HIS A 6 -6.83 -2.55 -41.13
CA HIS A 6 -8.10 -2.73 -40.44
C HIS A 6 -7.95 -2.70 -38.93
N LEU A 7 -6.94 -3.36 -38.38
CA LEU A 7 -6.64 -3.27 -36.94
C LEU A 7 -6.25 -1.86 -36.53
N GLY A 8 -5.51 -1.14 -37.36
CA GLY A 8 -5.20 0.27 -37.14
C GLY A 8 -6.45 1.15 -37.06
N GLU A 9 -7.41 0.97 -37.98
CA GLU A 9 -8.65 1.70 -37.97
C GLU A 9 -9.50 1.51 -36.72
N ILE A 10 -9.57 0.30 -36.18
CA ILE A 10 -10.37 -0.03 -34.98
C ILE A 10 -9.58 0.06 -33.68
N SER A 11 -8.30 0.43 -33.74
CA SER A 11 -7.38 0.41 -32.58
C SER A 11 -7.88 1.24 -31.38
N TYR A 12 -8.48 2.39 -31.66
CA TYR A 12 -9.05 3.26 -30.62
C TYR A 12 -10.23 2.59 -29.91
N SER A 13 -11.14 1.98 -30.65
CA SER A 13 -12.26 1.22 -30.08
C SER A 13 -11.75 0.01 -29.27
N ILE A 14 -10.71 -0.70 -29.75
CA ILE A 14 -10.09 -1.79 -28.99
C ILE A 14 -9.51 -1.27 -27.66
N TYR A 15 -8.81 -0.12 -27.70
CA TYR A 15 -8.25 0.50 -26.51
C TYR A 15 -9.33 0.88 -25.49
N LEU A 16 -10.48 1.40 -25.93
CA LEU A 16 -11.58 1.76 -25.04
C LEU A 16 -12.24 0.54 -24.38
N TRP A 17 -12.45 -0.55 -25.13
CA TRP A 17 -13.24 -1.68 -24.66
C TRP A 17 -12.45 -2.79 -23.97
N HIS A 18 -11.14 -2.95 -24.25
CA HIS A 18 -10.35 -4.05 -23.68
C HIS A 18 -10.32 -4.02 -22.17
N PHE A 19 -10.13 -2.86 -21.56
CA PHE A 19 -9.98 -2.73 -20.11
C PHE A 19 -11.29 -3.00 -19.35
N PRO A 20 -12.44 -2.37 -19.68
CA PRO A 20 -13.71 -2.73 -19.06
C PRO A 20 -14.05 -4.22 -19.18
N ILE A 21 -13.90 -4.81 -20.38
CA ILE A 21 -14.20 -6.23 -20.59
C ILE A 21 -13.30 -7.12 -19.73
N LEU A 22 -12.00 -6.82 -19.66
CA LEU A 22 -11.05 -7.55 -18.83
C LEU A 22 -11.42 -7.47 -17.34
N VAL A 23 -11.74 -6.27 -16.85
CA VAL A 23 -12.10 -6.04 -15.44
C VAL A 23 -13.39 -6.76 -15.08
N PHE A 24 -14.46 -6.59 -15.89
CA PHE A 24 -15.74 -7.25 -15.63
C PHE A 24 -15.62 -8.78 -15.70
N THR A 25 -14.84 -9.30 -16.64
CA THR A 25 -14.63 -10.75 -16.74
C THR A 25 -13.86 -11.27 -15.54
N LYS A 26 -12.78 -10.60 -15.10
CA LYS A 26 -12.06 -10.96 -13.88
C LYS A 26 -12.96 -10.95 -12.65
N TYR A 27 -13.85 -9.98 -12.58
CA TYR A 27 -14.80 -9.87 -11.46
C TYR A 27 -15.85 -10.99 -11.47
N ALA A 28 -16.32 -11.39 -12.66
CA ALA A 28 -17.33 -12.43 -12.84
C ALA A 28 -16.78 -13.86 -12.65
N VAL A 29 -15.49 -14.10 -12.95
CA VAL A 29 -14.86 -15.43 -12.99
C VAL A 29 -13.84 -15.65 -11.88
N ASP A 30 -13.98 -14.93 -10.75
CA ASP A 30 -13.19 -15.13 -9.52
C ASP A 30 -11.66 -15.06 -9.72
N GLN A 31 -11.21 -14.07 -10.50
CA GLN A 31 -9.81 -13.69 -10.75
C GLN A 31 -8.91 -14.69 -11.50
N ASN A 32 -9.23 -15.97 -11.55
CA ASN A 32 -8.43 -16.98 -12.24
C ASN A 32 -8.89 -17.15 -13.70
N LEU A 33 -8.29 -16.39 -14.61
CA LEU A 33 -8.60 -16.48 -16.03
C LEU A 33 -8.00 -17.73 -16.65
N THR A 34 -8.85 -18.68 -16.98
CA THR A 34 -8.47 -19.84 -17.81
C THR A 34 -8.06 -19.39 -19.21
N ASN A 35 -7.36 -20.24 -19.97
CA ASN A 35 -6.99 -19.93 -21.36
C ASN A 35 -8.24 -19.69 -22.23
N ILE A 36 -9.34 -20.37 -21.97
CA ILE A 36 -10.63 -20.16 -22.63
C ILE A 36 -11.15 -18.75 -22.34
N ASN A 37 -11.12 -18.31 -21.09
CA ASN A 37 -11.54 -16.96 -20.71
C ASN A 37 -10.70 -15.88 -21.39
N LYS A 38 -9.38 -16.06 -21.50
CA LYS A 38 -8.49 -15.13 -22.20
C LYS A 38 -8.85 -14.99 -23.69
N ILE A 39 -9.09 -16.12 -24.37
CA ILE A 39 -9.52 -16.13 -25.77
C ILE A 39 -10.89 -15.45 -25.93
N SER A 40 -11.83 -15.76 -25.03
CA SER A 40 -13.17 -15.14 -25.05
C SER A 40 -13.11 -13.61 -24.84
N ILE A 41 -12.24 -13.12 -23.95
CA ILE A 41 -12.01 -11.68 -23.76
C ILE A 41 -11.51 -11.02 -25.05
N ILE A 42 -10.54 -11.63 -25.73
CA ILE A 42 -9.98 -11.11 -26.98
C ILE A 42 -11.07 -11.04 -28.05
N LEU A 43 -11.83 -12.12 -28.24
CA LEU A 43 -12.91 -12.17 -29.24
C LEU A 43 -14.03 -11.17 -28.92
N LEU A 44 -14.46 -11.10 -27.66
CA LEU A 44 -15.50 -10.18 -27.24
C LEU A 44 -15.06 -8.72 -27.40
N THR A 45 -13.81 -8.40 -27.01
CA THR A 45 -13.24 -7.07 -27.22
C THR A 45 -13.24 -6.70 -28.70
N TYR A 46 -12.80 -7.60 -29.56
CA TYR A 46 -12.77 -7.36 -31.00
C TYR A 46 -14.18 -7.12 -31.56
N LEU A 47 -15.16 -7.95 -31.23
CA LEU A 47 -16.55 -7.81 -31.70
C LEU A 47 -17.19 -6.51 -31.24
N ILE A 48 -17.07 -6.17 -29.96
CA ILE A 48 -17.61 -4.93 -29.41
C ILE A 48 -16.91 -3.72 -30.04
N SER A 49 -15.60 -3.81 -30.28
CA SER A 49 -14.85 -2.73 -30.95
C SER A 49 -15.29 -2.50 -32.40
N LEU A 50 -15.59 -3.56 -33.13
CA LEU A 50 -16.15 -3.46 -34.49
C LEU A 50 -17.50 -2.74 -34.49
N ILE A 51 -18.38 -3.09 -33.56
CA ILE A 51 -19.69 -2.46 -33.40
C ILE A 51 -19.51 -0.99 -33.01
N SER A 52 -18.68 -0.69 -32.04
CA SER A 52 -18.37 0.67 -31.58
C SER A 52 -17.79 1.51 -32.70
N TYR A 53 -16.80 1.00 -33.45
CA TYR A 53 -16.19 1.68 -34.58
C TYR A 53 -17.22 2.01 -35.66
N LYS A 54 -18.03 1.03 -36.08
CA LYS A 54 -18.97 1.19 -37.17
C LYS A 54 -20.15 2.10 -36.83
N TYR A 55 -20.75 1.96 -35.66
CA TYR A 55 -22.03 2.62 -35.31
C TYR A 55 -21.86 3.86 -34.42
N ILE A 56 -20.67 4.01 -33.75
CA ILE A 56 -20.40 5.18 -32.94
C ILE A 56 -19.30 6.02 -33.56
N GLU A 57 -18.12 5.47 -33.75
CA GLU A 57 -16.93 6.24 -34.11
C GLU A 57 -17.01 6.84 -35.51
N ILE A 58 -17.32 6.02 -36.55
CA ILE A 58 -17.45 6.50 -37.92
C ILE A 58 -18.52 7.59 -38.08
N PRO A 59 -19.75 7.43 -37.57
CA PRO A 59 -20.78 8.45 -37.67
C PRO A 59 -20.40 9.78 -37.04
N PHE A 60 -19.76 9.74 -35.85
CA PHE A 60 -19.32 10.94 -35.16
C PHE A 60 -18.11 11.61 -35.86
N TYR A 61 -17.13 10.82 -36.27
CA TYR A 61 -15.92 11.33 -36.93
C TYR A 61 -16.22 11.96 -38.30
N LYS A 62 -17.06 11.34 -39.09
CA LYS A 62 -17.41 11.84 -40.44
C LYS A 62 -18.45 12.97 -40.45
N LYS A 63 -18.90 13.44 -39.27
CA LYS A 63 -19.93 14.51 -39.13
C LYS A 63 -21.21 14.27 -39.94
N LYS A 64 -21.55 13.02 -40.27
CA LYS A 64 -22.63 12.68 -41.21
C LYS A 64 -24.03 12.70 -40.60
N ILE A 65 -24.13 12.68 -39.25
CA ILE A 65 -25.41 12.37 -38.58
C ILE A 65 -25.91 13.50 -37.67
N LEU A 66 -25.03 14.33 -37.09
CA LEU A 66 -25.46 15.30 -36.10
C LEU A 66 -24.94 16.70 -36.42
N SER A 67 -25.82 17.70 -36.38
CA SER A 67 -25.40 19.10 -36.30
C SER A 67 -24.68 19.36 -34.98
N ASN A 68 -23.80 20.37 -34.94
CA ASN A 68 -23.03 20.70 -33.71
C ASN A 68 -23.95 20.93 -32.49
N LYS A 69 -25.14 21.49 -32.69
CA LYS A 69 -26.13 21.71 -31.60
C LYS A 69 -26.68 20.41 -31.07
N ILE A 70 -27.07 19.47 -31.92
CA ILE A 70 -27.60 18.15 -31.51
C ILE A 70 -26.51 17.35 -30.83
N PHE A 71 -25.26 17.43 -31.31
CA PHE A 71 -24.12 16.78 -30.66
C PHE A 71 -23.90 17.26 -29.22
N ILE A 72 -23.90 18.58 -28.99
CA ILE A 72 -23.75 19.17 -27.66
C ILE A 72 -24.89 18.70 -26.72
N ILE A 73 -26.14 18.77 -27.23
CA ILE A 73 -27.32 18.34 -26.43
C ILE A 73 -27.19 16.86 -26.05
N PHE A 74 -26.84 16.00 -27.00
CA PHE A 74 -26.67 14.57 -26.76
C PHE A 74 -25.56 14.29 -25.72
N THR A 75 -24.44 15.00 -25.83
CA THR A 75 -23.32 14.88 -24.89
C THR A 75 -23.74 15.32 -23.48
N LEU A 76 -24.43 16.43 -23.34
CA LEU A 76 -24.94 16.91 -22.06
C LEU A 76 -25.94 15.94 -21.43
N ILE A 77 -26.86 15.40 -22.22
CA ILE A 77 -27.82 14.38 -21.74
C ILE A 77 -27.07 13.13 -21.28
N SER A 78 -26.08 12.65 -22.05
CA SER A 78 -25.28 11.47 -21.68
C SER A 78 -24.52 11.67 -20.37
N ILE A 79 -23.89 12.83 -20.19
CA ILE A 79 -23.20 13.18 -18.94
C ILE A 79 -24.20 13.21 -17.78
N THR A 80 -25.36 13.85 -17.96
CA THR A 80 -26.38 13.93 -16.92
C THR A 80 -26.89 12.53 -16.52
N VAL A 81 -27.15 11.66 -17.50
CA VAL A 81 -27.58 10.27 -17.26
C VAL A 81 -26.49 9.50 -16.49
N LEU A 82 -25.21 9.62 -16.88
CA LEU A 82 -24.11 8.95 -16.20
C LEU A 82 -23.93 9.46 -14.76
N CYS A 83 -24.04 10.78 -14.55
CA CYS A 83 -23.95 11.37 -13.21
C CYS A 83 -25.13 10.93 -12.32
N THR A 84 -26.35 10.98 -12.84
CA THR A 84 -27.54 10.56 -12.07
C THR A 84 -27.52 9.06 -11.77
N PHE A 85 -27.06 8.23 -12.71
CA PHE A 85 -26.86 6.80 -12.50
C PHE A 85 -25.75 6.53 -11.47
N GLY A 86 -24.63 7.25 -11.54
CA GLY A 86 -23.58 7.16 -10.53
C GLY A 86 -24.06 7.57 -9.13
N MET A 87 -24.83 8.65 -9.02
CA MET A 87 -25.46 9.07 -7.75
C MET A 87 -26.45 8.02 -7.24
N TYR A 88 -27.27 7.46 -8.12
CA TYR A 88 -28.20 6.39 -7.80
C TYR A 88 -27.48 5.13 -7.27
N LEU A 89 -26.40 4.71 -7.94
CA LEU A 89 -25.57 3.59 -7.49
C LEU A 89 -24.93 3.88 -6.14
N ASN A 90 -24.40 5.09 -5.93
CA ASN A 90 -23.78 5.48 -4.67
C ASN A 90 -24.82 5.52 -3.51
N TYR A 91 -26.01 6.05 -3.77
CA TYR A 91 -27.10 6.08 -2.79
C TYR A 91 -27.57 4.67 -2.42
N ASN A 92 -27.68 3.78 -3.40
CA ASN A 92 -28.12 2.40 -3.21
C ASN A 92 -26.96 1.42 -2.96
N TYR A 93 -25.74 1.90 -2.79
CA TYR A 93 -24.54 1.07 -2.62
C TYR A 93 -24.73 -0.01 -1.54
N LYS A 94 -25.35 0.33 -0.40
CA LYS A 94 -25.64 -0.64 0.67
C LYS A 94 -26.61 -1.75 0.23
N ASN A 95 -27.56 -1.45 -0.62
CA ASN A 95 -28.53 -2.43 -1.13
C ASN A 95 -27.91 -3.32 -2.22
N PHE A 96 -27.06 -2.74 -3.08
CA PHE A 96 -26.31 -3.49 -4.08
C PHE A 96 -25.20 -4.34 -3.46
N SER A 97 -24.60 -3.90 -2.36
CA SER A 97 -23.60 -4.70 -1.62
C SER A 97 -24.21 -5.95 -0.97
N GLN A 98 -25.52 -5.96 -0.74
CA GLN A 98 -26.24 -7.18 -0.29
C GLN A 98 -26.49 -8.18 -1.42
N LEU A 99 -26.50 -7.75 -2.68
CA LEU A 99 -26.57 -8.59 -3.87
C LEU A 99 -25.19 -9.09 -4.32
N GLY A 100 -24.13 -8.55 -3.70
CA GLY A 100 -22.74 -8.86 -4.03
C GLY A 100 -22.37 -10.32 -3.83
N THR A 101 -21.31 -10.72 -4.49
CA THR A 101 -20.70 -12.05 -4.43
C THR A 101 -20.49 -12.51 -2.99
N LYS A 102 -20.36 -13.81 -2.79
CA LYS A 102 -20.05 -14.43 -1.48
C LYS A 102 -18.92 -13.69 -0.76
N THR A 103 -17.95 -13.18 -1.51
CA THR A 103 -16.80 -12.37 -1.06
C THR A 103 -17.22 -11.03 -0.46
N GLU A 104 -18.21 -10.33 -1.02
CA GLU A 104 -18.73 -9.08 -0.46
C GLU A 104 -19.59 -9.30 0.80
N LYS A 105 -20.37 -10.36 0.83
CA LYS A 105 -21.11 -10.75 2.06
C LYS A 105 -20.13 -11.06 3.19
N ILE A 106 -19.01 -11.69 2.88
CA ILE A 106 -17.94 -11.98 3.80
C ILE A 106 -17.19 -10.70 4.18
N LYS A 107 -16.85 -9.82 3.24
CA LYS A 107 -16.27 -8.48 3.52
C LYS A 107 -17.19 -7.66 4.42
N ASN A 108 -18.49 -7.66 4.17
CA ASN A 108 -19.46 -6.94 5.00
C ASN A 108 -19.61 -7.57 6.40
N LYS A 109 -19.52 -8.89 6.52
CA LYS A 109 -19.48 -9.59 7.81
C LYS A 109 -18.16 -9.31 8.54
N PHE A 110 -17.02 -9.26 7.83
CA PHE A 110 -15.72 -8.82 8.37
C PHE A 110 -15.68 -7.34 8.71
N SER A 111 -16.46 -6.48 8.06
CA SER A 111 -16.56 -5.06 8.44
C SER A 111 -17.19 -4.88 9.82
N GLN A 112 -17.98 -5.85 10.29
CA GLN A 112 -18.43 -5.92 11.69
C GLN A 112 -17.27 -6.18 12.66
N TYR A 113 -16.22 -6.89 12.21
CA TYR A 113 -14.96 -7.10 12.96
C TYR A 113 -13.95 -5.97 12.73
N LYS A 114 -14.42 -4.76 12.36
CA LYS A 114 -13.59 -3.57 12.17
C LYS A 114 -12.36 -3.86 11.29
N PHE A 115 -12.61 -3.99 9.98
CA PHE A 115 -11.51 -3.78 9.03
C PHE A 115 -10.88 -2.43 9.39
N GLY A 116 -9.70 -2.49 9.99
CA GLY A 116 -9.04 -1.31 10.49
C GLY A 116 -8.95 -0.29 9.37
N LYS A 117 -9.49 0.88 9.59
CA LYS A 117 -9.34 2.00 8.66
C LYS A 117 -7.85 2.29 8.52
N VAL A 118 -7.45 2.66 7.33
CA VAL A 118 -6.13 3.28 7.12
C VAL A 118 -5.99 4.41 8.13
N PRO A 119 -4.91 4.50 8.92
CA PRO A 119 -4.72 5.60 9.85
C PRO A 119 -4.80 6.91 9.08
N LEU A 120 -5.71 7.80 9.48
CA LEU A 120 -5.79 9.13 8.90
C LEU A 120 -4.58 9.93 9.37
N ASP A 121 -3.90 10.61 8.47
CA ASP A 121 -2.79 11.53 8.82
C ASP A 121 -3.23 12.60 9.82
N SER A 122 -4.52 12.94 9.85
CA SER A 122 -5.12 13.87 10.81
C SER A 122 -5.09 13.38 12.28
N ILE A 123 -4.94 12.07 12.53
CA ILE A 123 -4.85 11.53 13.90
C ILE A 123 -3.43 11.69 14.46
N TYR A 124 -2.43 11.59 13.60
CA TYR A 124 -1.02 11.66 13.96
C TYR A 124 -0.33 12.72 13.11
N ASP A 125 0.07 13.84 13.72
CA ASP A 125 0.92 14.82 13.02
C ASP A 125 2.35 14.26 12.89
N ILE A 126 2.53 13.44 11.84
CA ILE A 126 3.80 12.75 11.58
C ILE A 126 4.86 13.65 10.94
N GLU A 127 4.47 14.79 10.37
CA GLU A 127 5.37 15.76 9.71
C GLU A 127 5.62 17.02 10.57
N LYS A 128 5.43 16.92 11.89
CA LYS A 128 5.68 18.04 12.81
C LYS A 128 7.17 18.37 12.93
N ASN A 129 7.46 19.63 13.25
CA ASN A 129 8.79 20.03 13.68
C ASN A 129 9.08 19.44 15.07
N PHE A 130 10.37 19.23 15.36
CA PHE A 130 10.79 18.84 16.70
C PHE A 130 10.62 20.03 17.66
N SER A 131 10.27 19.71 18.89
CA SER A 131 10.19 20.69 19.96
C SER A 131 11.58 21.09 20.46
N ASP A 132 11.65 22.16 21.22
CA ASP A 132 12.90 22.61 21.86
C ASP A 132 13.22 21.83 23.15
N HIS A 133 12.48 20.76 23.45
CA HIS A 133 12.76 19.89 24.61
C HIS A 133 14.14 19.21 24.47
N ILE A 134 15.03 19.54 25.40
CA ILE A 134 16.43 19.06 25.40
C ILE A 134 16.53 17.59 25.82
N ASN A 135 15.54 17.07 26.55
CA ASN A 135 15.60 15.73 27.16
C ASN A 135 15.07 14.60 26.27
N LYS A 136 14.68 14.88 25.02
CA LYS A 136 14.18 13.85 24.11
C LYS A 136 15.08 13.68 22.90
N LYS A 137 15.43 12.44 22.59
CA LYS A 137 16.17 12.12 21.36
C LYS A 137 15.27 12.33 20.13
N LYS A 138 15.76 13.08 19.16
CA LYS A 138 15.02 13.51 17.96
C LYS A 138 15.32 12.58 16.79
N ILE A 139 14.31 11.82 16.36
CA ILE A 139 14.43 10.79 15.30
C ILE A 139 13.65 11.24 14.07
N LEU A 140 14.35 11.47 12.97
CA LEU A 140 13.76 11.71 11.66
C LEU A 140 13.67 10.39 10.89
N ILE A 141 12.46 9.93 10.59
CA ILE A 141 12.23 8.71 9.81
C ILE A 141 12.01 9.12 8.35
N ILE A 142 12.90 8.68 7.46
CA ILE A 142 12.83 8.97 6.03
C ILE A 142 12.47 7.71 5.24
N GLY A 143 11.62 7.87 4.21
CA GLY A 143 11.28 6.73 3.36
C GLY A 143 10.02 6.90 2.53
N ASP A 144 9.26 5.81 2.41
CA ASP A 144 8.00 5.70 1.69
C ASP A 144 6.79 5.50 2.65
N SER A 145 5.72 4.87 2.17
CA SER A 145 4.54 4.55 2.99
C SER A 145 4.87 3.68 4.21
N HIS A 146 5.85 2.79 4.12
CA HIS A 146 6.29 1.96 5.23
C HIS A 146 7.01 2.75 6.33
N ALA A 147 7.75 3.82 5.96
CA ALA A 147 8.32 4.76 6.93
C ALA A 147 7.22 5.55 7.64
N ARG A 148 6.18 5.94 6.92
CA ARG A 148 5.00 6.62 7.47
C ARG A 148 4.29 5.74 8.50
N ASP A 149 4.07 4.46 8.19
CA ASP A 149 3.46 3.49 9.12
C ASP A 149 4.30 3.29 10.37
N LEU A 150 5.62 3.15 10.22
CA LEU A 150 6.53 3.05 11.36
C LEU A 150 6.44 4.30 12.24
N THR A 151 6.45 5.50 11.65
CA THR A 151 6.35 6.76 12.39
C THR A 151 5.03 6.83 13.17
N ARG A 152 3.91 6.46 12.56
CA ARG A 152 2.62 6.40 13.24
C ARG A 152 2.63 5.41 14.41
N ALA A 153 3.21 4.22 14.22
CA ALA A 153 3.33 3.22 15.28
C ALA A 153 4.15 3.77 16.47
N LEU A 154 5.28 4.42 16.19
CA LEU A 154 6.12 5.02 17.22
C LEU A 154 5.40 6.13 18.01
N ILE A 155 4.68 7.02 17.32
CA ILE A 155 3.93 8.13 17.95
C ILE A 155 2.70 7.62 18.71
N SER A 156 2.06 6.55 18.25
CA SER A 156 0.79 6.05 18.82
C SER A 156 0.91 5.56 20.26
N PHE A 157 2.08 5.12 20.68
CA PHE A 157 2.33 4.63 22.03
C PHE A 157 3.02 5.69 22.89
N LYS A 158 2.33 6.17 23.94
CA LYS A 158 2.79 7.32 24.75
C LYS A 158 4.15 7.10 25.40
N GLU A 159 4.49 5.88 25.81
CA GLU A 159 5.76 5.58 26.47
C GLU A 159 6.94 5.87 25.55
N ASN A 160 6.83 5.57 24.25
CA ASN A 160 7.86 5.92 23.27
C ASN A 160 8.11 7.45 23.22
N ASN A 161 7.04 8.23 23.38
CA ASN A 161 7.12 9.69 23.33
C ASN A 161 7.69 10.34 24.60
N LYS A 162 7.97 9.58 25.66
CA LYS A 162 8.64 10.11 26.86
C LYS A 162 10.11 10.41 26.60
N LEU A 163 10.80 9.53 25.89
CA LEU A 163 12.23 9.58 25.63
C LEU A 163 12.58 10.07 24.23
N PHE A 164 11.63 10.01 23.28
CA PHE A 164 11.85 10.27 21.87
C PHE A 164 10.84 11.26 21.30
N GLU A 165 11.27 11.98 20.27
CA GLU A 165 10.41 12.71 19.35
C GLU A 165 10.61 12.17 17.94
N PHE A 166 9.50 12.04 17.21
CA PHE A 166 9.51 11.45 15.86
C PHE A 166 8.97 12.45 14.84
N SER A 167 9.59 12.47 13.68
CA SER A 167 9.08 13.17 12.51
C SER A 167 9.32 12.33 11.25
N PHE A 168 8.38 12.36 10.32
CA PHE A 168 8.47 11.68 9.04
C PHE A 168 8.84 12.64 7.92
N MET A 169 9.61 12.17 6.96
CA MET A 169 9.92 12.90 5.73
C MET A 169 10.00 11.94 4.54
N GLN A 170 9.49 12.37 3.39
CA GLN A 170 9.69 11.64 2.13
C GLN A 170 11.20 11.60 1.80
N ILE A 171 11.65 10.45 1.31
CA ILE A 171 13.08 10.25 0.98
C ILE A 171 13.61 11.25 -0.05
N ASN A 172 12.76 11.69 -1.01
CA ASN A 172 13.15 12.68 -2.01
C ASN A 172 13.32 14.07 -1.41
N ASP A 173 12.49 14.44 -0.43
CA ASP A 173 12.59 15.72 0.28
C ASP A 173 13.90 15.78 1.08
N PHE A 174 14.27 14.68 1.75
CA PHE A 174 15.55 14.53 2.44
C PHE A 174 16.75 14.68 1.48
N LEU A 175 16.72 14.02 0.32
CA LEU A 175 17.77 14.12 -0.69
C LEU A 175 17.88 15.49 -1.35
N ASN A 176 16.86 16.33 -1.23
CA ASN A 176 16.85 17.71 -1.69
C ASN A 176 17.30 18.72 -0.62
N TYR A 177 17.89 18.25 0.49
CA TYR A 177 18.46 19.12 1.52
C TYR A 177 19.38 20.21 0.91
N GLY A 178 19.22 21.44 1.35
CA GLY A 178 19.96 22.59 0.83
C GLY A 178 19.45 23.18 -0.49
N LYS A 179 18.54 22.51 -1.20
CA LYS A 179 17.91 23.04 -2.41
C LYS A 179 16.67 23.86 -2.06
N LYS A 180 16.45 24.99 -2.75
CA LYS A 180 15.24 25.81 -2.59
C LYS A 180 14.02 25.06 -3.13
N THR A 181 13.21 24.50 -2.25
CA THR A 181 11.92 23.85 -2.53
C THR A 181 10.79 24.59 -1.81
N PRO A 182 9.52 24.41 -2.18
CA PRO A 182 8.39 25.04 -1.46
C PRO A 182 8.37 24.71 0.05
N LYS A 183 8.87 23.53 0.44
CA LYS A 183 8.96 23.06 1.83
C LYS A 183 10.32 23.32 2.50
N PHE A 184 11.25 23.98 1.80
CA PHE A 184 12.66 24.13 2.19
C PHE A 184 12.88 24.52 3.66
N LYS A 185 12.17 25.54 4.14
CA LYS A 185 12.36 26.06 5.51
C LYS A 185 11.98 25.01 6.57
N LYS A 186 10.82 24.38 6.42
CA LYS A 186 10.30 23.35 7.33
C LYS A 186 11.17 22.09 7.29
N ASP A 187 11.52 21.63 6.09
CA ASP A 187 12.31 20.43 5.91
C ASP A 187 13.72 20.56 6.45
N ASN A 188 14.40 21.68 6.19
CA ASN A 188 15.72 21.94 6.75
C ASN A 188 15.71 22.04 8.27
N GLN A 189 14.69 22.67 8.87
CA GLN A 189 14.56 22.74 10.32
C GLN A 189 14.48 21.33 10.92
N ARG A 190 13.65 20.45 10.37
CA ARG A 190 13.52 19.05 10.83
C ARG A 190 14.82 18.27 10.68
N ILE A 191 15.48 18.41 9.52
CA ILE A 191 16.75 17.74 9.25
C ILE A 191 17.82 18.22 10.24
N ASN A 192 17.95 19.53 10.42
CA ASN A 192 18.96 20.11 11.31
C ASN A 192 18.76 19.73 12.78
N SER A 193 17.51 19.71 13.25
CA SER A 193 17.17 19.39 14.63
C SER A 193 17.24 17.90 14.96
N ALA A 194 17.19 17.01 13.98
CA ALA A 194 17.27 15.56 14.21
C ALA A 194 18.68 15.15 14.71
N GLU A 195 18.73 14.20 15.61
CA GLU A 195 19.96 13.54 16.06
C GLU A 195 20.17 12.23 15.28
N TYR A 196 19.08 11.52 15.04
CA TYR A 196 19.05 10.25 14.35
C TYR A 196 18.26 10.35 13.05
N VAL A 197 18.74 9.68 11.99
CA VAL A 197 18.04 9.53 10.72
C VAL A 197 17.83 8.04 10.46
N PHE A 198 16.56 7.62 10.52
CA PHE A 198 16.15 6.23 10.25
C PHE A 198 15.66 6.12 8.82
N LEU A 199 16.31 5.29 8.01
CA LEU A 199 15.83 4.98 6.66
C LEU A 199 14.95 3.73 6.71
N SER A 200 13.64 3.93 6.55
CA SER A 200 12.65 2.86 6.55
C SER A 200 11.86 2.89 5.24
N ARG A 201 11.91 1.81 4.49
CA ARG A 201 11.14 1.64 3.25
C ARG A 201 11.00 0.17 2.92
N GLN A 202 10.16 -0.12 1.91
CA GLN A 202 10.19 -1.44 1.30
C GLN A 202 11.39 -1.51 0.35
N PHE A 203 12.33 -2.41 0.67
CA PHE A 203 13.52 -2.59 -0.15
C PHE A 203 13.33 -3.73 -1.16
N THR A 204 13.93 -3.55 -2.33
CA THR A 204 14.07 -4.58 -3.36
C THR A 204 15.55 -4.88 -3.58
N SER A 205 15.87 -5.94 -4.32
CA SER A 205 17.27 -6.34 -4.57
C SER A 205 18.00 -5.47 -5.61
N GLU A 206 17.45 -4.33 -6.02
CA GLU A 206 17.98 -3.49 -7.10
C GLU A 206 19.26 -2.75 -6.72
N LYS A 207 20.26 -2.79 -7.60
CA LYS A 207 21.56 -2.06 -7.45
C LYS A 207 21.37 -0.56 -7.18
N ASN A 208 20.36 0.06 -7.76
CA ASN A 208 20.05 1.48 -7.58
C ASN A 208 19.70 1.83 -6.11
N GLN A 209 19.12 0.90 -5.37
CA GLN A 209 18.79 1.13 -3.96
C GLN A 209 20.05 1.19 -3.09
N ILE A 210 21.01 0.31 -3.32
CA ILE A 210 22.30 0.33 -2.60
C ILE A 210 23.01 1.67 -2.84
N LYS A 211 23.05 2.14 -4.10
CA LYS A 211 23.63 3.45 -4.44
C LYS A 211 22.93 4.57 -3.68
N ARG A 212 21.61 4.52 -3.60
CA ARG A 212 20.79 5.51 -2.89
C ARG A 212 21.05 5.51 -1.38
N ILE A 213 21.17 4.34 -0.76
CA ILE A 213 21.52 4.19 0.67
C ILE A 213 22.90 4.82 0.94
N LYS A 214 23.90 4.54 0.09
CA LYS A 214 25.22 5.14 0.20
C LYS A 214 25.20 6.66 0.07
N THR A 215 24.38 7.21 -0.82
CA THR A 215 24.20 8.67 -0.97
C THR A 215 23.57 9.28 0.29
N ILE A 216 22.55 8.64 0.85
CA ILE A 216 21.93 9.08 2.10
C ILE A 216 22.92 9.03 3.26
N ASN A 217 23.67 7.92 3.39
CA ASN A 217 24.69 7.79 4.43
C ASN A 217 25.73 8.92 4.37
N LYS A 218 26.21 9.26 3.15
CA LYS A 218 27.14 10.37 2.96
C LYS A 218 26.54 11.71 3.44
N LEU A 219 25.28 11.97 3.08
CA LEU A 219 24.58 13.18 3.50
C LEU A 219 24.41 13.22 5.02
N VAL A 220 23.96 12.13 5.64
CA VAL A 220 23.77 12.04 7.10
C VAL A 220 25.09 12.25 7.85
N LYS A 221 26.18 11.65 7.39
CA LYS A 221 27.54 11.87 7.95
C LYS A 221 27.98 13.32 7.83
N ASN A 222 27.76 13.97 6.69
CA ASN A 222 28.10 15.38 6.50
C ASN A 222 27.30 16.32 7.44
N LEU A 223 26.14 15.87 7.91
CA LEU A 223 25.31 16.59 8.86
C LEU A 223 25.62 16.22 10.32
N ASN A 224 26.64 15.41 10.59
CA ASN A 224 27.02 14.91 11.92
C ASN A 224 25.87 14.23 12.66
N LYS A 225 25.10 13.37 11.97
CA LYS A 225 23.96 12.65 12.53
C LYS A 225 24.18 11.13 12.51
N THR A 226 23.51 10.44 13.41
CA THR A 226 23.55 8.97 13.45
C THR A 226 22.57 8.40 12.43
N PHE A 227 23.08 7.52 11.57
CA PHE A 227 22.29 6.84 10.54
C PHE A 227 21.90 5.44 10.97
N VAL A 228 20.62 5.08 10.79
CA VAL A 228 20.10 3.74 11.08
C VAL A 228 19.36 3.22 9.86
N ILE A 229 19.71 2.02 9.41
CA ILE A 229 18.98 1.33 8.34
C ILE A 229 17.93 0.42 9.01
N VAL A 230 16.67 0.60 8.64
CA VAL A 230 15.55 -0.23 9.09
C VAL A 230 15.22 -1.26 8.02
N GLY A 231 15.19 -2.54 8.37
CA GLY A 231 14.85 -3.62 7.45
C GLY A 231 13.45 -3.48 6.83
N SER A 232 13.23 -4.18 5.72
CA SER A 232 11.93 -4.26 5.05
C SER A 232 10.84 -4.78 5.97
N ALA A 233 9.63 -4.30 5.78
CA ALA A 233 8.45 -4.84 6.45
C ALA A 233 8.13 -6.25 5.93
N PRO A 234 7.47 -7.12 6.73
CA PRO A 234 6.92 -8.37 6.23
C PRO A 234 5.83 -8.11 5.18
N GLU A 235 5.78 -8.96 4.16
CA GLU A 235 4.71 -9.00 3.16
C GLU A 235 4.07 -10.38 3.17
N PHE A 236 2.73 -10.41 3.08
CA PHE A 236 1.94 -11.63 3.15
C PHE A 236 1.12 -11.81 1.88
N TYR A 237 1.49 -12.82 1.09
CA TYR A 237 0.79 -13.18 -0.14
C TYR A 237 0.61 -14.69 -0.20
N THR A 238 -0.39 -15.13 -0.96
CA THR A 238 -0.52 -16.53 -1.36
C THR A 238 0.49 -16.89 -2.45
N SER A 239 0.60 -18.18 -2.75
CA SER A 239 1.39 -18.69 -3.87
C SER A 239 0.95 -18.10 -5.21
N GLU A 240 -0.32 -17.76 -5.35
CA GLU A 240 -0.91 -17.13 -6.53
C GLU A 240 -0.71 -15.61 -6.60
N GLY A 241 -0.12 -15.01 -5.57
CA GLY A 241 0.11 -13.57 -5.50
C GLY A 241 -1.06 -12.75 -4.96
N ASP A 242 -2.13 -13.41 -4.52
CA ASP A 242 -3.28 -12.76 -3.90
C ASP A 242 -2.96 -12.30 -2.47
N LEU A 243 -3.68 -11.29 -2.00
CA LEU A 243 -3.58 -10.87 -0.61
C LEU A 243 -4.04 -12.00 0.31
N LEU A 244 -3.18 -12.41 1.23
CA LEU A 244 -3.41 -13.57 2.09
C LEU A 244 -4.75 -13.52 2.82
N LEU A 245 -5.16 -12.35 3.32
CA LEU A 245 -6.44 -12.22 4.00
C LEU A 245 -7.62 -12.39 3.04
N THR A 246 -7.52 -11.88 1.80
CA THR A 246 -8.52 -12.08 0.76
C THR A 246 -8.66 -13.56 0.44
N PHE A 247 -7.53 -14.25 0.27
CA PHE A 247 -7.51 -15.70 0.07
C PHE A 247 -8.16 -16.49 1.21
N LEU A 248 -7.85 -16.16 2.47
CA LEU A 248 -8.48 -16.79 3.64
C LEU A 248 -9.99 -16.60 3.66
N ILE A 249 -10.46 -15.38 3.34
CA ILE A 249 -11.87 -15.05 3.25
C ILE A 249 -12.58 -15.88 2.17
N GLU A 250 -11.92 -16.13 1.04
CA GLU A 250 -12.49 -16.84 -0.10
C GLU A 250 -12.49 -18.38 0.08
N LYS A 251 -11.44 -18.90 0.70
CA LYS A 251 -11.28 -20.38 0.87
C LYS A 251 -12.04 -20.93 2.08
N GLU A 252 -12.21 -20.16 3.15
CA GLU A 252 -12.83 -20.64 4.37
C GLU A 252 -14.35 -20.46 4.35
N LYS A 253 -15.08 -21.57 4.41
CA LYS A 253 -16.54 -21.59 4.47
C LYS A 253 -17.09 -21.11 5.82
N ASN A 254 -16.26 -21.10 6.87
CA ASN A 254 -16.67 -20.76 8.24
C ASN A 254 -15.67 -19.84 8.93
N ILE A 255 -15.71 -18.57 8.55
CA ILE A 255 -14.87 -17.51 9.10
C ILE A 255 -15.16 -17.28 10.59
N ASP A 256 -16.40 -17.47 11.03
CA ASP A 256 -16.76 -17.37 12.44
C ASP A 256 -15.99 -18.39 13.31
N TYR A 257 -15.71 -19.57 12.74
CA TYR A 257 -14.89 -20.57 13.41
C TYR A 257 -13.42 -20.11 13.55
N LEU A 258 -12.85 -19.53 12.50
CA LEU A 258 -11.48 -18.98 12.54
C LEU A 258 -11.37 -17.82 13.52
N MET A 259 -12.36 -16.91 13.54
CA MET A 259 -12.33 -15.72 14.37
C MET A 259 -12.69 -16.00 15.84
N ASN A 260 -13.55 -16.95 16.13
CA ASN A 260 -14.02 -17.20 17.52
C ASN A 260 -13.13 -18.15 18.31
N LYS A 261 -12.24 -18.92 17.68
CA LYS A 261 -11.46 -19.93 18.40
C LYS A 261 -9.95 -19.84 18.32
N ASN A 262 -9.36 -19.13 17.34
CA ASN A 262 -7.91 -19.20 17.28
C ASN A 262 -7.20 -18.14 16.42
N TYR A 263 -7.10 -16.88 16.88
CA TYR A 263 -6.21 -15.89 16.26
C TYR A 263 -4.76 -16.39 16.14
N GLN A 264 -4.33 -17.27 17.04
CA GLN A 264 -3.01 -17.89 16.99
C GLN A 264 -2.82 -18.74 15.73
N PHE A 265 -3.87 -19.44 15.27
CA PHE A 265 -3.80 -20.19 14.02
C PHE A 265 -3.62 -19.25 12.82
N ILE A 266 -4.37 -18.15 12.76
CA ILE A 266 -4.25 -17.16 11.68
C ILE A 266 -2.85 -16.53 11.68
N ASN A 267 -2.33 -16.18 12.84
CA ASN A 267 -1.00 -15.60 13.00
C ASN A 267 0.11 -16.58 12.56
N LYS A 268 -0.02 -17.88 12.84
CA LYS A 268 0.86 -18.92 12.30
C LYS A 268 0.73 -19.06 10.80
N TYR A 269 -0.50 -19.02 10.28
CA TYR A 269 -0.75 -19.10 8.85
C TYR A 269 -0.14 -17.91 8.09
N PHE A 270 -0.18 -16.71 8.67
CA PHE A 270 0.50 -15.54 8.11
C PHE A 270 2.01 -15.74 8.04
N TYR A 271 2.62 -16.32 9.06
CA TYR A 271 4.04 -16.66 9.03
C TYR A 271 4.38 -17.66 7.89
N LEU A 272 3.57 -18.70 7.69
CA LEU A 272 3.79 -19.69 6.63
C LEU A 272 3.68 -19.09 5.21
N ASN A 273 2.95 -17.99 5.06
CA ASN A 273 2.78 -17.28 3.79
C ASN A 273 3.59 -15.98 3.71
N LEU A 274 4.59 -15.85 4.56
CA LEU A 274 5.52 -14.74 4.54
C LEU A 274 6.45 -14.86 3.33
N LYS A 275 6.66 -13.76 2.61
CA LYS A 275 7.61 -13.74 1.50
C LYS A 275 9.04 -13.90 1.97
N THR A 276 9.57 -15.09 1.83
CA THR A 276 10.90 -15.49 2.33
C THR A 276 12.06 -14.72 1.69
N HIS A 277 11.90 -14.20 0.46
CA HIS A 277 12.94 -13.38 -0.17
C HIS A 277 13.28 -12.09 0.62
N LEU A 278 12.35 -11.60 1.44
CA LEU A 278 12.55 -10.43 2.30
C LEU A 278 13.60 -10.68 3.39
N PHE A 279 13.71 -11.91 3.89
CA PHE A 279 14.79 -12.27 4.80
C PHE A 279 16.16 -12.08 4.14
N ASN A 280 16.31 -12.54 2.89
CA ASN A 280 17.55 -12.38 2.14
C ASN A 280 17.86 -10.89 1.88
N ILE A 281 16.84 -10.07 1.64
CA ILE A 281 17.01 -8.62 1.51
C ILE A 281 17.48 -8.02 2.84
N ASN A 282 16.85 -8.37 3.97
CA ASN A 282 17.22 -7.87 5.28
C ASN A 282 18.63 -8.31 5.69
N VAL A 283 19.04 -9.54 5.37
CA VAL A 283 20.43 -9.99 5.55
C VAL A 283 21.42 -9.13 4.74
N LYS A 284 21.10 -8.83 3.47
CA LYS A 284 21.91 -7.95 2.64
C LYS A 284 21.99 -6.52 3.20
N LEU A 285 20.89 -5.99 3.70
CA LEU A 285 20.85 -4.67 4.33
C LEU A 285 21.67 -4.63 5.62
N LYS A 286 21.60 -5.68 6.44
CA LYS A 286 22.41 -5.82 7.65
C LYS A 286 23.90 -5.86 7.33
N ASN A 287 24.30 -6.60 6.29
CA ASN A 287 25.69 -6.62 5.84
C ASN A 287 26.13 -5.25 5.29
N LEU A 288 25.27 -4.61 4.49
CA LEU A 288 25.56 -3.26 3.99
C LEU A 288 25.70 -2.24 5.14
N ALA A 289 24.90 -2.35 6.19
CA ALA A 289 25.03 -1.49 7.37
C ALA A 289 26.39 -1.67 8.06
N LYS A 290 26.86 -2.92 8.20
CA LYS A 290 28.22 -3.22 8.71
C LYS A 290 29.29 -2.59 7.82
N ASP A 291 29.20 -2.75 6.50
CA ASP A 291 30.17 -2.18 5.54
C ASP A 291 30.22 -0.65 5.60
N LEU A 292 29.08 -0.02 5.89
CA LEU A 292 28.96 1.44 6.02
C LEU A 292 29.28 1.96 7.42
N ASN A 293 29.50 1.07 8.38
CA ASN A 293 29.66 1.38 9.81
C ASN A 293 28.48 2.24 10.32
N VAL A 294 27.27 1.69 10.18
CA VAL A 294 26.00 2.30 10.62
C VAL A 294 25.11 1.23 11.30
N ASN A 295 24.18 1.68 12.12
CA ASN A 295 23.29 0.79 12.84
C ASN A 295 22.24 0.16 11.92
N TYR A 296 21.83 -1.06 12.26
CA TYR A 296 20.75 -1.79 11.59
C TYR A 296 19.78 -2.35 12.61
N ILE A 297 18.49 -2.20 12.32
CA ILE A 297 17.39 -2.82 13.09
C ILE A 297 16.39 -3.46 12.14
N ASP A 298 15.72 -4.52 12.59
CA ASP A 298 14.77 -5.26 11.75
C ASP A 298 13.32 -4.99 12.17
N ARG A 299 12.43 -4.79 11.19
CA ARG A 299 10.99 -4.66 11.45
C ARG A 299 10.34 -5.99 11.80
N PHE A 300 10.95 -7.10 11.42
CA PHE A 300 10.48 -8.42 11.81
C PHE A 300 10.51 -8.63 13.32
N ASP A 301 11.41 -7.97 14.05
CA ASP A 301 11.56 -8.13 15.50
C ASP A 301 10.28 -7.81 16.28
N PHE A 302 9.47 -6.85 15.80
CA PHE A 302 8.21 -6.49 16.46
C PHE A 302 6.96 -6.91 15.68
N THR A 303 7.09 -7.31 14.41
CA THR A 303 5.94 -7.73 13.60
C THR A 303 5.74 -9.24 13.58
N CYS A 304 6.77 -10.01 13.87
CA CYS A 304 6.76 -11.47 13.92
C CYS A 304 7.55 -12.00 15.12
N ASP A 305 7.20 -13.18 15.60
CA ASP A 305 8.02 -14.01 16.45
C ASP A 305 8.58 -15.16 15.61
N LEU A 306 9.77 -14.96 15.06
CA LEU A 306 10.39 -15.91 14.14
C LEU A 306 10.77 -17.23 14.83
N LYS A 307 11.00 -17.24 16.16
CA LYS A 307 11.32 -18.45 16.94
C LYS A 307 10.11 -19.37 17.04
N ASN A 308 8.93 -18.79 17.18
CA ASN A 308 7.68 -19.52 17.33
C ASN A 308 6.88 -19.65 16.02
N ASN A 309 7.44 -19.24 14.88
CA ASN A 309 6.79 -19.26 13.56
C ASN A 309 5.47 -18.52 13.55
N TYR A 310 5.48 -17.25 13.95
CA TYR A 310 4.30 -16.48 14.23
C TYR A 310 4.44 -15.02 13.74
N CYS A 311 3.45 -14.49 13.05
CA CYS A 311 3.39 -13.07 12.72
C CYS A 311 2.05 -12.48 13.20
N TRP A 312 2.10 -11.29 13.78
CA TRP A 312 0.97 -10.64 14.43
C TRP A 312 -0.03 -10.05 13.41
N ALA A 313 -0.73 -10.90 12.67
CA ALA A 313 -1.78 -10.48 11.74
C ALA A 313 -3.00 -9.90 12.48
N PHE A 314 -3.30 -10.46 13.65
CA PHE A 314 -4.36 -10.04 14.56
C PHE A 314 -3.79 -9.86 15.97
N ASP A 315 -4.33 -8.89 16.69
CA ASP A 315 -4.07 -8.71 18.10
C ASP A 315 -4.91 -9.68 18.97
N ASP A 316 -4.69 -9.67 20.28
CA ASP A 316 -5.37 -10.55 21.24
C ASP A 316 -6.88 -10.30 21.34
N ARG A 317 -7.38 -9.18 20.80
CA ARG A 317 -8.79 -8.81 20.74
C ARG A 317 -9.42 -9.13 19.38
N GLY A 318 -8.69 -9.83 18.49
CA GLY A 318 -9.14 -10.16 17.15
C GLY A 318 -9.24 -8.97 16.21
N ARG A 319 -8.51 -7.89 16.48
CA ARG A 319 -8.45 -6.75 15.58
C ARG A 319 -7.31 -6.94 14.59
N LYS A 320 -7.59 -6.62 13.34
CA LYS A 320 -6.65 -6.80 12.24
C LYS A 320 -5.52 -5.77 12.32
N ASN A 321 -4.27 -6.23 12.27
CA ASN A 321 -3.09 -5.37 12.33
C ASN A 321 -2.64 -4.83 10.96
N PHE A 322 -2.96 -5.52 9.87
CA PHE A 322 -2.63 -5.10 8.51
C PHE A 322 -3.91 -4.88 7.69
N PHE A 323 -4.02 -3.81 6.91
CA PHE A 323 -5.17 -3.59 6.03
C PHE A 323 -4.98 -4.13 4.62
N ASP A 324 -3.75 -4.26 4.19
CA ASP A 324 -3.35 -4.88 2.92
C ASP A 324 -2.24 -5.92 3.16
N TYR A 325 -1.36 -6.08 2.20
CA TYR A 325 -0.27 -7.05 2.26
C TYR A 325 0.84 -6.72 3.27
N SER A 326 0.94 -5.48 3.76
CA SER A 326 2.05 -5.04 4.61
C SER A 326 1.81 -3.78 5.44
N HIS A 327 0.81 -2.94 5.09
CA HIS A 327 0.56 -1.68 5.78
C HIS A 327 -0.35 -1.85 6.99
N PHE A 328 -0.09 -1.06 8.05
CA PHE A 328 -0.79 -1.16 9.32
C PHE A 328 -2.18 -0.53 9.28
N THR A 329 -3.14 -1.20 9.92
CA THR A 329 -4.42 -0.59 10.32
C THR A 329 -4.18 0.41 11.45
N ASN A 330 -5.21 1.17 11.82
CA ASN A 330 -5.12 2.04 13.00
C ASN A 330 -4.87 1.22 14.29
N GLU A 331 -5.54 0.08 14.43
CA GLU A 331 -5.36 -0.86 15.53
C GLU A 331 -3.96 -1.48 15.52
N GLY A 332 -3.48 -1.89 14.33
CA GLY A 332 -2.12 -2.40 14.13
C GLY A 332 -1.05 -1.36 14.46
N THR A 333 -1.30 -0.09 14.13
CA THR A 333 -0.42 1.02 14.50
C THR A 333 -0.22 1.10 16.02
N ILE A 334 -1.31 1.04 16.80
CA ILE A 334 -1.26 1.07 18.26
C ILE A 334 -0.61 -0.21 18.82
N PHE A 335 -0.99 -1.37 18.27
CA PHE A 335 -0.46 -2.66 18.69
C PHE A 335 1.07 -2.75 18.49
N PHE A 336 1.55 -2.39 17.29
CA PHE A 336 2.99 -2.42 17.00
C PHE A 336 3.76 -1.33 17.73
N GLY A 337 3.17 -0.17 17.98
CA GLY A 337 3.77 0.87 18.82
C GLY A 337 4.07 0.36 20.23
N LYS A 338 3.14 -0.41 20.82
CA LYS A 338 3.33 -1.08 22.10
C LYS A 338 4.41 -2.18 22.02
N LYS A 339 4.40 -3.02 20.98
CA LYS A 339 5.39 -4.08 20.76
C LYS A 339 6.82 -3.54 20.64
N ILE A 340 6.99 -2.44 19.90
CA ILE A 340 8.28 -1.74 19.77
C ILE A 340 8.84 -1.36 21.16
N HIS A 341 7.99 -0.85 22.03
CA HIS A 341 8.37 -0.48 23.39
C HIS A 341 8.71 -1.72 24.24
N GLU A 342 7.86 -2.76 24.22
CA GLU A 342 8.03 -3.97 25.00
C GLU A 342 9.38 -4.68 24.78
N ILE A 343 9.93 -4.58 23.56
CA ILE A 343 11.21 -5.22 23.20
C ILE A 343 12.41 -4.25 23.20
N ASN A 344 12.22 -3.02 23.67
CA ASN A 344 13.24 -1.95 23.66
C ASN A 344 13.88 -1.75 22.27
N TRP A 345 13.05 -1.82 21.22
CA TRP A 345 13.53 -1.84 19.83
C TRP A 345 14.32 -0.58 19.43
N LEU A 346 13.90 0.60 19.93
CA LEU A 346 14.57 1.88 19.66
C LEU A 346 15.91 1.97 20.38
N GLU A 347 15.96 1.56 21.63
CA GLU A 347 17.18 1.54 22.45
C GLU A 347 18.23 0.62 21.82
N ASN A 348 17.83 -0.56 21.36
CA ASN A 348 18.68 -1.50 20.64
C ASN A 348 19.23 -0.88 19.33
N ALA A 349 18.43 -0.03 18.65
CA ALA A 349 18.86 0.67 17.45
C ALA A 349 19.98 1.70 17.69
N MET A 350 20.09 2.22 18.90
CA MET A 350 21.01 3.31 19.24
C MET A 350 22.30 2.81 19.91
N ASN A 351 22.25 1.61 20.51
CA ASN A 351 23.35 1.02 21.28
C ASN A 351 24.22 0.04 20.46
N ASN A 352 23.81 -0.31 19.23
CA ASN A 352 24.55 -1.12 18.29
C ASN A 352 25.31 -0.23 17.28
#